data_7158d534f966c4221cf3504c97e0639f
#
_entry.id   7158d534f966c4221cf3504c97e0639f
#
_cell.length_a   1.000
_cell.length_b   1.000
_cell.length_c   1.000
_cell.angle_alpha   90.00
_cell.angle_beta   90.00
_cell.angle_gamma   90.00
#
_symmetry.space_group_name_H-M   'P 1'
#
loop_
_entity.id
_entity.type
_entity.pdbx_description
1 polymer ?
#
loop_
_entity_poly.entity_id
_entity_poly.type
_entity_poly.pdbx_seq_one_letter_code
_entity_poly.pdbx_strand_id
1 'polypeptide(L)'
;MGDWGALQTEHPSDYNFVSAQTNTGARLSLTYANTGHQRPWFKSLTVKLHGGYLSEGDTITIIFGDRSGGSPGMKLQTFCEPGFEFKVLADVCAVGHYFPLPETPHISIVPGEVHEWKAVLPSLRKIGEPFRLGL
;
A
#
# COMPACT_ATOMS: atom_id res chain seq x y z
N MET A 1 -5.21 3.67 6.07
CA MET A 1 -3.92 4.07 5.44
C MET A 1 -3.29 5.31 6.09
N GLY A 2 -3.59 5.65 7.33
CA GLY A 2 -3.16 6.91 7.92
C GLY A 2 -1.64 7.10 8.01
N ASP A 3 -0.91 6.06 8.31
CA ASP A 3 0.53 6.10 8.61
C ASP A 3 1.43 5.35 7.62
N TRP A 4 0.88 4.84 6.51
CA TRP A 4 1.73 4.35 5.42
C TRP A 4 2.55 5.52 4.86
N GLY A 5 3.84 5.30 4.69
CA GLY A 5 4.69 6.25 3.99
C GLY A 5 4.12 6.57 2.60
N ALA A 6 4.34 7.79 2.13
CA ALA A 6 3.94 8.16 0.77
C ALA A 6 4.64 7.23 -0.24
N LEU A 7 3.88 6.69 -1.18
CA LEU A 7 4.46 5.99 -2.31
C LEU A 7 5.18 6.98 -3.22
N GLN A 8 6.21 6.53 -3.92
CA GLN A 8 6.92 7.33 -4.89
C GLN A 8 7.35 6.48 -6.10
N THR A 9 7.53 7.12 -7.24
CA THR A 9 7.78 6.47 -8.53
C THR A 9 9.04 6.96 -9.22
N GLU A 10 9.85 7.80 -8.55
CA GLU A 10 10.98 8.50 -9.16
C GLU A 10 12.34 8.01 -8.67
N HIS A 11 12.44 7.54 -7.43
CA HIS A 11 13.72 7.17 -6.80
C HIS A 11 13.77 5.68 -6.48
N PRO A 12 14.29 4.83 -7.40
CA PRO A 12 14.29 3.37 -7.24
C PRO A 12 15.09 2.84 -6.05
N SER A 13 16.01 3.64 -5.49
CA SER A 13 16.80 3.29 -4.31
C SER A 13 16.14 3.62 -2.97
N ASP A 14 15.06 4.39 -2.98
CA ASP A 14 14.45 4.90 -1.76
C ASP A 14 13.28 4.03 -1.29
N TYR A 15 12.88 4.21 -0.02
CA TYR A 15 11.69 3.55 0.52
C TYR A 15 10.42 3.87 -0.28
N ASN A 16 9.49 2.93 -0.28
CA ASN A 16 8.16 3.06 -0.88
C ASN A 16 8.17 3.27 -2.40
N PHE A 17 9.24 2.86 -3.06
CA PHE A 17 9.30 2.88 -4.52
C PHE A 17 8.29 1.90 -5.11
N VAL A 18 7.52 2.37 -6.10
CA VAL A 18 6.54 1.56 -6.82
C VAL A 18 6.89 1.55 -8.29
N SER A 19 6.92 0.36 -8.86
CA SER A 19 7.10 0.14 -10.29
C SER A 19 5.88 -0.57 -10.89
N ALA A 20 5.73 -0.49 -12.19
CA ALA A 20 4.75 -1.26 -12.95
C ALA A 20 5.32 -1.70 -14.29
N GLN A 21 4.93 -2.89 -14.71
CA GLN A 21 5.33 -3.47 -15.98
C GLN A 21 4.18 -4.24 -16.62
N THR A 22 4.25 -4.42 -17.94
CA THR A 22 3.34 -5.28 -18.69
C THR A 22 4.09 -6.50 -19.21
N ASN A 23 3.37 -7.56 -19.53
CA ASN A 23 3.89 -8.69 -20.31
C ASN A 23 3.95 -8.36 -21.82
N THR A 24 3.53 -7.17 -22.22
CA THR A 24 3.59 -6.66 -23.58
C THR A 24 4.69 -5.60 -23.72
N GLY A 25 4.87 -5.04 -24.90
CA GLY A 25 5.77 -3.91 -25.12
C GLY A 25 5.14 -2.52 -24.84
N ALA A 26 3.95 -2.49 -24.25
CA ALA A 26 3.27 -1.24 -23.93
C ALA A 26 4.00 -0.48 -22.81
N ARG A 27 4.05 0.85 -22.93
CA ARG A 27 4.69 1.71 -21.92
C ARG A 27 3.68 2.17 -20.88
N LEU A 28 4.11 2.17 -19.63
CA LEU A 28 3.32 2.63 -18.49
C LEU A 28 3.92 3.91 -17.90
N SER A 29 3.06 4.78 -17.40
CA SER A 29 3.45 5.84 -16.47
C SER A 29 2.67 5.68 -15.18
N LEU A 30 3.34 5.98 -14.06
CA LEU A 30 2.76 5.94 -12.73
C LEU A 30 2.72 7.33 -12.14
N THR A 31 1.64 7.64 -11.45
CA THR A 31 1.49 8.89 -10.71
C THR A 31 0.83 8.58 -9.37
N TYR A 32 1.47 9.02 -8.28
CA TYR A 32 0.92 8.88 -6.95
C TYR A 32 0.35 10.20 -6.45
N ALA A 33 -0.84 10.15 -5.85
CA ALA A 33 -1.49 11.29 -5.24
C ALA A 33 -1.96 10.96 -3.81
N ASN A 34 -1.65 11.85 -2.86
CA ASN A 34 -2.09 11.71 -1.47
C ASN A 34 -3.59 11.97 -1.26
N THR A 35 -4.21 12.69 -2.19
CA THR A 35 -5.60 13.16 -2.12
C THR A 35 -6.34 12.92 -3.43
N GLY A 36 -6.06 11.83 -4.11
CA GLY A 36 -6.56 11.56 -5.45
C GLY A 36 -7.96 10.94 -5.51
N HIS A 37 -8.53 10.54 -4.37
CA HIS A 37 -9.82 9.84 -4.38
C HIS A 37 -10.66 10.16 -3.12
N GLN A 38 -11.85 9.55 -3.00
CA GLN A 38 -12.78 9.76 -1.89
C GLN A 38 -12.54 8.79 -0.72
N ARG A 39 -13.10 9.11 0.45
CA ARG A 39 -13.04 8.23 1.64
C ARG A 39 -13.54 6.82 1.35
N PRO A 40 -12.90 5.79 1.94
CA PRO A 40 -11.70 5.81 2.77
C PRO A 40 -10.38 5.78 1.97
N TRP A 41 -10.43 5.71 0.64
CA TRP A 41 -9.26 5.57 -0.25
C TRP A 41 -8.77 6.94 -0.76
N PHE A 42 -8.19 7.75 0.11
CA PHE A 42 -7.65 9.06 -0.31
C PHE A 42 -6.40 8.96 -1.18
N LYS A 43 -5.51 8.03 -0.82
CA LYS A 43 -4.27 7.82 -1.53
C LYS A 43 -4.55 7.00 -2.78
N SER A 44 -4.09 7.47 -3.92
CA SER A 44 -4.27 6.80 -5.20
C SER A 44 -2.97 6.66 -5.97
N LEU A 45 -2.78 5.50 -6.58
CA LEU A 45 -1.77 5.25 -7.59
C LEU A 45 -2.47 5.12 -8.94
N THR A 46 -2.17 6.01 -9.86
CA THR A 46 -2.67 5.95 -11.22
C THR A 46 -1.63 5.31 -12.12
N VAL A 47 -2.02 4.25 -12.81
CA VAL A 47 -1.21 3.60 -13.84
C VAL A 47 -1.85 3.91 -15.18
N LYS A 48 -1.10 4.57 -16.05
CA LYS A 48 -1.59 4.96 -17.36
C LYS A 48 -0.78 4.28 -18.46
N LEU A 49 -1.48 3.64 -19.39
CA LEU A 49 -0.88 2.99 -20.54
C LEU A 49 -0.66 4.02 -21.64
N HIS A 50 0.55 4.01 -22.21
CA HIS A 50 0.94 4.88 -23.32
C HIS A 50 1.55 4.04 -24.45
N GLY A 51 1.11 4.26 -25.66
CA GLY A 51 1.72 3.67 -26.84
C GLY A 51 1.71 2.14 -26.80
N GLY A 52 0.63 1.57 -27.23
CA GLY A 52 0.36 0.15 -27.20
C GLY A 52 -1.07 -0.13 -26.76
N TYR A 53 -1.39 -1.39 -26.65
CA TYR A 53 -2.69 -1.88 -26.17
C TYR A 53 -2.48 -3.15 -25.35
N LEU A 54 -3.49 -3.50 -24.60
CA LEU A 54 -3.58 -4.78 -23.90
C LEU A 54 -4.73 -5.58 -24.50
N SER A 55 -4.50 -6.85 -24.69
CA SER A 55 -5.51 -7.83 -25.13
C SER A 55 -5.97 -8.66 -23.95
N GLU A 56 -7.01 -9.44 -24.15
CA GLU A 56 -7.43 -10.45 -23.20
C GLU A 56 -6.28 -11.41 -22.87
N GLY A 57 -6.01 -11.59 -21.56
CA GLY A 57 -4.88 -12.39 -21.06
C GLY A 57 -3.60 -11.60 -20.82
N ASP A 58 -3.50 -10.35 -21.29
CA ASP A 58 -2.37 -9.49 -20.96
C ASP A 58 -2.48 -8.96 -19.53
N THR A 59 -1.31 -8.66 -18.92
CA THR A 59 -1.23 -8.28 -17.52
C THR A 59 -0.47 -6.99 -17.31
N ILE A 60 -0.90 -6.24 -16.30
CA ILE A 60 -0.12 -5.17 -15.67
C ILE A 60 0.27 -5.66 -14.28
N THR A 61 1.57 -5.75 -14.02
CA THR A 61 2.10 -6.08 -12.70
C THR A 61 2.56 -4.81 -12.01
N ILE A 62 2.03 -4.53 -10.82
CA ILE A 62 2.41 -3.39 -9.99
C ILE A 62 3.18 -3.94 -8.79
N ILE A 63 4.39 -3.44 -8.54
CA ILE A 63 5.26 -3.89 -7.45
C ILE A 63 5.40 -2.75 -6.43
N PHE A 64 4.79 -2.94 -5.27
CA PHE A 64 4.91 -2.02 -4.15
C PHE A 64 6.19 -2.33 -3.35
N GLY A 65 7.01 -1.31 -3.14
CA GLY A 65 8.32 -1.47 -2.49
C GLY A 65 9.30 -2.26 -3.34
N ASP A 66 9.31 -2.03 -4.65
CA ASP A 66 10.19 -2.72 -5.59
C ASP A 66 11.67 -2.51 -5.22
N ARG A 67 12.37 -3.62 -4.97
CA ARG A 67 13.76 -3.65 -4.54
C ARG A 67 14.77 -3.75 -5.68
N SER A 68 14.33 -3.90 -6.90
CA SER A 68 15.22 -4.10 -8.06
C SER A 68 16.20 -2.94 -8.27
N GLY A 69 15.81 -1.73 -7.89
CA GLY A 69 16.63 -0.51 -7.93
C GLY A 69 17.40 -0.19 -6.64
N GLY A 70 17.45 -1.12 -5.66
CA GLY A 70 18.16 -0.92 -4.39
C GLY A 70 17.28 -0.36 -3.26
N SER A 71 15.97 -0.21 -3.48
CA SER A 71 15.02 0.20 -2.43
C SER A 71 15.07 -0.76 -1.24
N PRO A 72 15.02 -0.25 0.01
CA PRO A 72 14.84 -1.09 1.19
C PRO A 72 13.46 -1.77 1.28
N GLY A 73 12.52 -1.37 0.44
CA GLY A 73 11.17 -1.89 0.40
C GLY A 73 10.12 -0.86 0.83
N MET A 74 8.98 -1.34 1.32
CA MET A 74 7.84 -0.50 1.68
C MET A 74 7.68 -0.40 3.19
N LYS A 75 7.42 0.81 3.69
CA LYS A 75 7.01 1.04 5.09
C LYS A 75 5.50 0.92 5.20
N LEU A 76 5.05 -0.13 5.87
CA LEU A 76 3.65 -0.35 6.16
C LEU A 76 3.21 0.42 7.42
N GLN A 77 1.92 0.36 7.72
CA GLN A 77 1.34 0.91 8.95
C GLN A 77 1.86 0.21 10.21
N THR A 78 1.72 0.88 11.34
CA THR A 78 2.23 0.42 12.64
C THR A 78 1.27 -0.47 13.42
N PHE A 79 0.11 -0.77 12.86
CA PHE A 79 -0.90 -1.65 13.46
C PHE A 79 -1.28 -2.80 12.52
N CYS A 80 -1.70 -3.92 13.12
CA CYS A 80 -2.12 -5.11 12.37
C CYS A 80 -3.48 -4.89 11.73
N GLU A 81 -3.65 -5.43 10.53
CA GLU A 81 -4.91 -5.39 9.81
C GLU A 81 -5.09 -6.68 9.00
N PRO A 82 -6.10 -7.51 9.31
CA PRO A 82 -6.26 -8.82 8.67
C PRO A 82 -6.76 -8.75 7.22
N GLY A 83 -7.34 -7.63 6.81
CA GLY A 83 -7.98 -7.51 5.50
C GLY A 83 -7.79 -6.13 4.87
N PHE A 84 -6.53 -5.71 4.69
CA PHE A 84 -6.24 -4.47 3.98
C PHE A 84 -6.58 -4.61 2.50
N GLU A 85 -7.53 -3.81 2.01
CA GLU A 85 -8.01 -3.83 0.61
C GLU A 85 -7.30 -2.80 -0.26
N PHE A 86 -6.82 -3.23 -1.42
CA PHE A 86 -6.44 -2.34 -2.52
C PHE A 86 -7.63 -2.16 -3.46
N LYS A 87 -8.35 -1.07 -3.34
CA LYS A 87 -9.43 -0.77 -4.27
C LYS A 87 -8.89 -0.50 -5.67
N VAL A 88 -9.30 -1.31 -6.64
CA VAL A 88 -8.84 -1.19 -8.03
C VAL A 88 -10.00 -0.74 -8.92
N LEU A 89 -9.73 0.28 -9.70
CA LEU A 89 -10.65 0.82 -10.70
C LEU A 89 -9.95 0.79 -12.06
N ALA A 90 -10.67 0.48 -13.12
CA ALA A 90 -10.14 0.47 -14.48
C ALA A 90 -10.99 1.33 -15.42
N ASP A 91 -10.33 2.10 -16.27
CA ASP A 91 -10.91 2.75 -17.45
C ASP A 91 -10.31 2.10 -18.70
N VAL A 92 -10.98 1.07 -19.19
CA VAL A 92 -10.50 0.25 -20.32
C VAL A 92 -10.69 0.92 -21.68
N CYS A 93 -11.53 1.94 -21.73
CA CYS A 93 -11.85 2.64 -22.97
C CYS A 93 -11.22 4.04 -23.08
N ALA A 94 -10.46 4.46 -22.08
CA ALA A 94 -9.85 5.80 -21.99
C ALA A 94 -10.86 6.95 -22.16
N VAL A 95 -12.07 6.78 -21.60
CA VAL A 95 -13.16 7.76 -21.69
C VAL A 95 -13.34 8.58 -20.41
N GLY A 96 -12.47 8.38 -19.42
CA GLY A 96 -12.53 9.07 -18.12
C GLY A 96 -13.53 8.46 -17.14
N HIS A 97 -14.11 7.31 -17.45
CA HIS A 97 -14.99 6.56 -16.57
C HIS A 97 -14.30 5.34 -15.99
N TYR A 98 -14.17 5.32 -14.66
CA TYR A 98 -13.53 4.24 -13.94
C TYR A 98 -14.55 3.29 -13.34
N PHE A 99 -14.42 2.01 -13.64
CA PHE A 99 -15.27 0.95 -13.12
C PHE A 99 -14.49 0.13 -12.08
N PRO A 100 -15.10 -0.20 -10.92
CA PRO A 100 -14.45 -1.08 -9.96
C PRO A 100 -14.31 -2.49 -10.54
N LEU A 101 -13.16 -3.11 -10.28
CA LEU A 101 -13.01 -4.53 -10.55
C LEU A 101 -13.89 -5.35 -9.61
N PRO A 102 -14.46 -6.47 -10.08
CA PRO A 102 -15.34 -7.32 -9.27
C PRO A 102 -14.60 -7.94 -8.08
N GLU A 103 -13.30 -8.19 -8.23
CA GLU A 103 -12.43 -8.69 -7.18
C GLU A 103 -11.28 -7.73 -6.97
N THR A 104 -10.96 -7.47 -5.70
CA THR A 104 -9.88 -6.57 -5.30
C THR A 104 -8.85 -7.31 -4.45
N PRO A 105 -7.55 -7.02 -4.61
CA PRO A 105 -6.52 -7.63 -3.79
C PRO A 105 -6.66 -7.26 -2.32
N HIS A 106 -6.49 -8.25 -1.44
CA HIS A 106 -6.43 -8.07 0.01
C HIS A 106 -5.12 -8.64 0.54
N ILE A 107 -4.55 -7.97 1.54
CA ILE A 107 -3.38 -8.47 2.27
C ILE A 107 -3.65 -8.45 3.76
N SER A 108 -3.00 -9.35 4.48
CA SER A 108 -2.95 -9.31 5.94
C SER A 108 -1.67 -8.64 6.40
N ILE A 109 -1.81 -7.61 7.23
CA ILE A 109 -0.68 -6.93 7.86
C ILE A 109 -0.55 -7.52 9.26
N VAL A 110 0.56 -8.25 9.47
CA VAL A 110 0.85 -8.97 10.71
C VAL A 110 1.99 -8.28 11.45
N PRO A 111 2.15 -8.53 12.78
CA PRO A 111 3.28 -7.99 13.52
C PRO A 111 4.61 -8.45 12.93
N GLY A 112 5.60 -7.56 12.91
CA GLY A 112 6.99 -7.94 12.71
C GLY A 112 7.59 -8.62 13.94
N GLU A 113 8.91 -8.83 13.93
CA GLU A 113 9.63 -9.29 15.10
C GLU A 113 9.53 -8.28 16.25
N VAL A 114 9.43 -8.80 17.48
CA VAL A 114 9.37 -7.97 18.69
C VAL A 114 10.76 -7.41 18.98
N HIS A 115 10.92 -6.10 18.83
CA HIS A 115 12.19 -5.42 19.13
C HIS A 115 12.20 -4.71 20.50
N GLU A 116 11.03 -4.39 21.05
CA GLU A 116 10.90 -3.63 22.27
C GLU A 116 9.64 -4.04 23.02
N TRP A 117 9.74 -4.08 24.35
CA TRP A 117 8.61 -4.29 25.25
C TRP A 117 8.35 -3.02 26.05
N LYS A 118 7.11 -2.58 26.09
CA LYS A 118 6.67 -1.44 26.91
C LYS A 118 5.66 -1.92 27.95
N ALA A 119 6.01 -1.79 29.21
CA ALA A 119 5.08 -2.05 30.31
C ALA A 119 4.34 -0.77 30.70
N VAL A 120 3.02 -0.84 30.75
CA VAL A 120 2.18 0.28 31.21
C VAL A 120 1.74 0.00 32.63
N LEU A 121 2.16 0.87 33.55
CA LEU A 121 1.80 0.80 34.95
C LEU A 121 0.61 1.72 35.24
N PRO A 122 -0.31 1.34 36.15
CA PRO A 122 -1.35 2.23 36.64
C PRO A 122 -0.74 3.43 37.36
N SER A 123 -1.18 4.64 37.01
CA SER A 123 -0.69 5.88 37.63
C SER A 123 -1.18 6.10 39.05
N LEU A 124 -2.27 5.43 39.48
CA LEU A 124 -2.87 5.53 40.79
C LEU A 124 -3.18 4.12 41.32
N ARG A 125 -2.62 3.79 42.49
CA ARG A 125 -2.90 2.54 43.22
C ARG A 125 -2.81 2.76 44.74
N LYS A 126 -3.59 2.00 45.48
CA LYS A 126 -3.48 1.95 46.94
C LYS A 126 -2.34 1.02 47.34
N ILE A 127 -1.67 1.35 48.43
CA ILE A 127 -0.58 0.51 48.99
C ILE A 127 -1.16 -0.85 49.35
N GLY A 128 -0.51 -1.93 48.89
CA GLY A 128 -0.91 -3.32 49.18
C GLY A 128 -1.94 -3.91 48.20
N GLU A 129 -2.47 -3.17 47.23
CA GLU A 129 -3.33 -3.73 46.19
C GLU A 129 -2.52 -4.32 45.04
N PRO A 130 -2.73 -5.61 44.68
CA PRO A 130 -2.10 -6.19 43.52
C PRO A 130 -2.67 -5.57 42.22
N PHE A 131 -1.85 -5.48 41.17
CA PHE A 131 -2.26 -5.06 39.84
C PHE A 131 -1.70 -5.97 38.75
N ARG A 132 -2.36 -5.96 37.60
CA ARG A 132 -1.86 -6.69 36.43
C ARG A 132 -1.01 -5.75 35.58
N LEU A 133 0.15 -6.23 35.16
CA LEU A 133 0.93 -5.60 34.10
C LEU A 133 0.27 -5.90 32.75
N GLY A 134 -0.01 -4.84 32.00
CA GLY A 134 -0.27 -4.96 30.56
C GLY A 134 1.07 -4.90 29.83
N LEU A 135 1.34 -5.92 29.04
CA LEU A 135 2.49 -6.01 28.14
C LEU A 135 2.00 -5.87 26.70
#